data_dbbc04e22d50e21753c60a6fba08e22c
#
_entry.id   dbbc04e22d50e21753c60a6fba08e22c
#
_cell.length_a   1.000
_cell.length_b   1.000
_cell.length_c   1.000
_cell.angle_alpha   90.00
_cell.angle_beta   90.00
_cell.angle_gamma   90.00
#
_symmetry.space_group_name_H-M   'P 1'
#
loop_
_entity.id
_entity.type
_entity.pdbx_description
1 polymer ?
#
loop_
_entity_poly.entity_id
_entity_poly.type
_entity_poly.pdbx_seq_one_letter_code
_entity_poly.pdbx_strand_id
1 'polypeptide(L)'
;YRFSYDEDLNQIIIPDDEILGLIDTWRDQVGRDPSDEEIVRIINNLVNEEILYREALKLELDKNDRIIKRRLAQKVEFLKQDDRQPSSADLEKFYNENKSKYVVEDLFSFSHYFFSDQDNSETRARESLIKIINGDAVDSDPFILGNDLNLVSKNDLQKNFGNSFYESLTQMDENEWFGPIASDLGLHIVFIKKKVNGYVPGLNQIYQKVYGDYLIMRRRENVINFLDEIKQDYEVIINPDLTFN
;
A
#
# COMPACT_ATOMS: atom_id res chain seq x y z
N TYR A 1 -12.97 15.99 32.31
CA TYR A 1 -13.39 17.35 32.71
C TYR A 1 -14.43 17.82 31.71
N ARG A 2 -15.67 17.90 32.17
CA ARG A 2 -16.80 18.41 31.40
C ARG A 2 -16.84 19.90 31.68
N PHE A 3 -16.29 20.71 30.77
CA PHE A 3 -16.56 22.14 30.80
C PHE A 3 -18.01 22.34 30.44
N SER A 4 -18.83 22.78 31.41
CA SER A 4 -20.12 23.35 31.12
C SER A 4 -19.85 24.72 30.48
N TYR A 5 -20.02 24.79 29.17
CA TYR A 5 -20.15 26.07 28.47
C TYR A 5 -21.44 26.71 28.95
N ASP A 6 -21.36 27.55 29.97
CA ASP A 6 -22.37 28.53 30.29
C ASP A 6 -22.04 29.77 29.44
N GLU A 7 -22.89 30.01 28.48
CA GLU A 7 -22.64 30.76 27.28
C GLU A 7 -22.75 32.23 27.48
N ASP A 8 -21.67 32.94 27.59
CA ASP A 8 -21.62 34.25 26.96
C ASP A 8 -21.15 34.05 25.50
N LEU A 9 -22.10 33.93 24.57
CA LEU A 9 -21.88 33.59 23.15
C LEU A 9 -20.88 34.52 22.44
N ASN A 10 -20.47 35.59 23.08
CA ASN A 10 -19.57 36.61 22.57
C ASN A 10 -18.18 36.55 23.19
N GLN A 11 -17.94 35.69 24.20
CA GLN A 11 -16.63 35.55 24.81
C GLN A 11 -15.86 34.42 24.15
N ILE A 12 -14.63 34.70 23.66
CA ILE A 12 -13.70 33.71 23.14
C ILE A 12 -12.61 33.54 24.18
N ILE A 13 -12.52 32.34 24.73
CA ILE A 13 -11.45 31.93 25.64
C ILE A 13 -10.55 30.97 24.89
N ILE A 14 -9.31 31.34 24.73
CA ILE A 14 -8.29 30.50 24.13
C ILE A 14 -7.42 29.91 25.22
N PRO A 15 -7.38 28.60 25.41
CA PRO A 15 -6.54 27.97 26.42
C PRO A 15 -5.04 28.14 26.11
N ASP A 16 -4.23 28.26 27.17
CA ASP A 16 -2.78 28.43 27.04
C ASP A 16 -2.12 27.24 26.31
N ASP A 17 -2.61 26.03 26.51
CA ASP A 17 -2.10 24.81 25.87
C ASP A 17 -2.29 24.82 24.35
N GLU A 18 -3.35 25.45 23.85
CA GLU A 18 -3.58 25.62 22.41
C GLU A 18 -2.56 26.59 21.80
N ILE A 19 -2.29 27.72 22.46
CA ILE A 19 -1.28 28.68 22.04
C ILE A 19 0.11 28.05 22.07
N LEU A 20 0.46 27.34 23.14
CA LEU A 20 1.74 26.64 23.29
C LEU A 20 1.91 25.57 22.21
N GLY A 21 0.86 24.81 21.88
CA GLY A 21 0.89 23.80 20.81
C GLY A 21 1.17 24.41 19.43
N LEU A 22 0.63 25.61 19.16
CA LEU A 22 0.93 26.32 17.90
C LEU A 22 2.37 26.87 17.89
N ILE A 23 2.90 27.33 19.01
CA ILE A 23 4.30 27.78 19.16
C ILE A 23 5.25 26.60 18.94
N ASP A 24 4.95 25.44 19.51
CA ASP A 24 5.75 24.22 19.30
C ASP A 24 5.72 23.78 17.83
N THR A 25 4.56 23.82 17.19
CA THR A 25 4.42 23.53 15.75
C THR A 25 5.24 24.50 14.89
N TRP A 26 5.23 25.78 15.24
CA TRP A 26 6.07 26.79 14.59
C TRP A 26 7.56 26.45 14.73
N ARG A 27 7.99 26.13 15.97
CA ARG A 27 9.38 25.77 16.28
C ARG A 27 9.85 24.58 15.45
N ASP A 28 9.01 23.56 15.32
CA ASP A 28 9.30 22.36 14.53
C ASP A 28 9.42 22.65 13.02
N GLN A 29 8.60 23.57 12.50
CA GLN A 29 8.61 23.94 11.08
C GLN A 29 9.71 24.92 10.68
N VAL A 30 9.99 25.90 11.56
CA VAL A 30 10.90 27.01 11.27
C VAL A 30 12.30 26.79 11.84
N GLY A 31 12.44 25.89 12.84
CA GLY A 31 13.71 25.56 13.48
C GLY A 31 14.22 26.61 14.48
N ARG A 32 13.37 27.54 14.90
CA ARG A 32 13.63 28.55 15.94
C ARG A 32 12.36 28.96 16.66
N ASP A 33 12.53 29.62 17.81
CA ASP A 33 11.40 30.24 18.52
C ASP A 33 10.80 31.40 17.69
N PRO A 34 9.46 31.59 17.76
CA PRO A 34 8.81 32.73 17.14
C PRO A 34 9.18 34.04 17.85
N SER A 35 9.26 35.14 17.12
CA SER A 35 9.36 36.49 17.70
C SER A 35 8.03 36.91 18.32
N ASP A 36 8.06 37.97 19.16
CA ASP A 36 6.82 38.53 19.77
C ASP A 36 5.78 38.90 18.73
N GLU A 37 6.19 39.45 17.58
CA GLU A 37 5.29 39.79 16.49
C GLU A 37 4.72 38.55 15.80
N GLU A 38 5.48 37.46 15.71
CA GLU A 38 5.02 36.17 15.18
C GLU A 38 4.05 35.51 16.14
N ILE A 39 4.27 35.60 17.44
CA ILE A 39 3.33 35.12 18.49
C ILE A 39 2.01 35.89 18.38
N VAL A 40 2.04 37.20 18.26
CA VAL A 40 0.83 38.01 18.08
C VAL A 40 0.08 37.61 16.81
N ARG A 41 0.77 37.31 15.72
CA ARG A 41 0.13 36.83 14.48
C ARG A 41 -0.49 35.44 14.66
N ILE A 42 0.17 34.52 15.35
CA ILE A 42 -0.35 33.18 15.67
C ILE A 42 -1.65 33.31 16.47
N ILE A 43 -1.65 34.12 17.53
CA ILE A 43 -2.83 34.34 18.39
C ILE A 43 -3.97 34.99 17.58
N ASN A 44 -3.68 36.02 16.77
CA ASN A 44 -4.71 36.68 15.98
C ASN A 44 -5.32 35.71 14.93
N ASN A 45 -4.53 34.84 14.31
CA ASN A 45 -5.04 33.85 13.39
C ASN A 45 -5.96 32.85 14.09
N LEU A 46 -5.60 32.40 15.29
CA LEU A 46 -6.40 31.49 16.10
C LEU A 46 -7.73 32.13 16.50
N VAL A 47 -7.71 33.42 16.95
CA VAL A 47 -8.92 34.19 17.27
C VAL A 47 -9.83 34.31 16.04
N ASN A 48 -9.26 34.66 14.88
CA ASN A 48 -10.03 34.79 13.65
C ASN A 48 -10.64 33.44 13.21
N GLU A 49 -9.91 32.34 13.35
CA GLU A 49 -10.43 31.00 13.06
C GLU A 49 -11.60 30.64 13.95
N GLU A 50 -11.50 30.92 15.26
CA GLU A 50 -12.59 30.67 16.21
C GLU A 50 -13.83 31.51 15.92
N ILE A 51 -13.65 32.79 15.57
CA ILE A 51 -14.75 33.67 15.15
C ILE A 51 -15.46 33.10 13.93
N LEU A 52 -14.71 32.78 12.88
CA LEU A 52 -15.25 32.21 11.65
C LEU A 52 -15.94 30.85 11.88
N TYR A 53 -15.38 30.03 12.74
CA TYR A 53 -15.99 28.75 13.13
C TYR A 53 -17.34 28.95 13.81
N ARG A 54 -17.45 29.87 14.79
CA ARG A 54 -18.72 30.19 15.44
C ARG A 54 -19.77 30.76 14.49
N GLU A 55 -19.35 31.62 13.58
CA GLU A 55 -20.25 32.14 12.55
C GLU A 55 -20.72 31.05 11.57
N ALA A 56 -19.82 30.12 11.20
CA ALA A 56 -20.18 28.98 10.37
C ALA A 56 -21.22 28.07 11.04
N LEU A 57 -21.10 27.84 12.36
CA LEU A 57 -22.10 27.09 13.13
C LEU A 57 -23.45 27.82 13.20
N LYS A 58 -23.46 29.16 13.40
CA LYS A 58 -24.68 29.96 13.35
C LYS A 58 -25.38 29.90 12.00
N LEU A 59 -24.61 29.84 10.92
CA LEU A 59 -25.10 29.69 9.55
C LEU A 59 -25.41 28.22 9.17
N GLU A 60 -25.25 27.29 10.11
CA GLU A 60 -25.51 25.87 9.93
C GLU A 60 -24.71 25.23 8.77
N LEU A 61 -23.52 25.78 8.47
CA LEU A 61 -22.67 25.29 7.38
C LEU A 61 -22.07 23.89 7.63
N ASP A 62 -22.09 23.43 8.88
CA ASP A 62 -21.72 22.06 9.28
C ASP A 62 -22.82 21.04 8.94
N LYS A 63 -24.07 21.48 8.79
CA LYS A 63 -25.21 20.62 8.50
C LYS A 63 -25.20 20.18 7.05
N ASN A 64 -25.37 18.87 6.83
CA ASN A 64 -25.37 18.23 5.51
C ASN A 64 -24.06 18.34 4.71
N ASP A 65 -22.99 18.88 5.28
CA ASP A 65 -21.67 18.85 4.66
C ASP A 65 -21.02 17.47 4.86
N ARG A 66 -20.79 16.78 3.72
CA ARG A 66 -20.20 15.43 3.71
C ARG A 66 -18.73 15.45 4.14
N ILE A 67 -18.02 16.56 3.91
CA ILE A 67 -16.59 16.69 4.26
C ILE A 67 -16.46 16.82 5.77
N ILE A 68 -17.25 17.71 6.37
CA ILE A 68 -17.30 17.90 7.83
C ILE A 68 -17.71 16.60 8.51
N LYS A 69 -18.80 15.96 8.04
CA LYS A 69 -19.26 14.67 8.56
C LYS A 69 -18.15 13.60 8.55
N ARG A 70 -17.44 13.48 7.42
CA ARG A 70 -16.33 12.53 7.30
C ARG A 70 -15.17 12.87 8.23
N ARG A 71 -14.84 14.16 8.40
CA ARG A 71 -13.79 14.59 9.33
C ARG A 71 -14.11 14.30 10.78
N LEU A 72 -15.34 14.53 11.20
CA LEU A 72 -15.80 14.20 12.55
C LEU A 72 -15.80 12.68 12.79
N ALA A 73 -16.26 11.88 11.83
CA ALA A 73 -16.18 10.42 11.90
C ALA A 73 -14.73 9.95 12.05
N GLN A 74 -13.80 10.47 11.25
CA GLN A 74 -12.38 10.16 11.37
C GLN A 74 -11.79 10.53 12.74
N LYS A 75 -12.21 11.65 13.34
CA LYS A 75 -11.78 12.00 14.71
C LYS A 75 -12.29 10.99 15.74
N VAL A 76 -13.54 10.53 15.62
CA VAL A 76 -14.08 9.48 16.51
C VAL A 76 -13.31 8.17 16.33
N GLU A 77 -13.04 7.74 15.09
CA GLU A 77 -12.22 6.56 14.81
C GLU A 77 -10.82 6.67 15.44
N PHE A 78 -10.21 7.86 15.35
CA PHE A 78 -8.90 8.11 15.97
C PHE A 78 -8.95 7.97 17.50
N LEU A 79 -9.97 8.51 18.17
CA LEU A 79 -10.16 8.41 19.63
C LEU A 79 -10.40 6.98 20.12
N LYS A 80 -10.78 6.06 19.23
CA LYS A 80 -10.99 4.64 19.53
C LYS A 80 -9.81 3.75 19.21
N GLN A 81 -8.67 4.34 18.83
CA GLN A 81 -7.44 3.57 18.65
C GLN A 81 -6.91 3.09 20.00
N ASP A 82 -6.39 1.87 19.99
CA ASP A 82 -5.72 1.29 21.14
C ASP A 82 -4.21 1.54 21.02
N ASP A 83 -3.67 2.37 21.90
CA ASP A 83 -2.26 2.77 21.90
C ASP A 83 -1.36 1.78 22.67
N ARG A 84 -1.92 0.68 23.19
CA ARG A 84 -1.12 -0.32 23.88
C ARG A 84 -0.12 -0.96 22.94
N GLN A 85 1.12 -1.06 23.39
CA GLN A 85 2.17 -1.76 22.66
C GLN A 85 1.81 -3.24 22.51
N PRO A 86 1.95 -3.83 21.28
CA PRO A 86 1.74 -5.26 21.10
C PRO A 86 2.79 -6.07 21.86
N SER A 87 2.39 -7.18 22.43
CA SER A 87 3.31 -8.14 23.00
C SER A 87 4.05 -8.93 21.90
N SER A 88 5.19 -9.52 22.23
CA SER A 88 5.90 -10.42 21.30
C SER A 88 5.02 -11.60 20.85
N ALA A 89 4.17 -12.10 21.74
CA ALA A 89 3.25 -13.19 21.44
C ALA A 89 2.17 -12.78 20.41
N ASP A 90 1.67 -11.55 20.51
CA ASP A 90 0.70 -11.01 19.54
C ASP A 90 1.31 -10.90 18.14
N LEU A 91 2.54 -10.38 18.05
CA LEU A 91 3.25 -10.25 16.79
C LEU A 91 3.60 -11.60 16.18
N GLU A 92 4.02 -12.56 17.01
CA GLU A 92 4.34 -13.91 16.56
C GLU A 92 3.10 -14.65 16.01
N LYS A 93 1.98 -14.53 16.72
CA LYS A 93 0.68 -15.05 16.27
C LYS A 93 0.26 -14.42 14.95
N PHE A 94 0.25 -13.10 14.88
CA PHE A 94 -0.12 -12.36 13.68
C PHE A 94 0.77 -12.70 12.48
N TYR A 95 2.08 -12.78 12.68
CA TYR A 95 3.03 -13.20 11.64
C TYR A 95 2.72 -14.60 11.15
N ASN A 96 2.49 -15.55 12.05
CA ASN A 96 2.21 -16.95 11.70
C ASN A 96 0.91 -17.11 10.90
N GLU A 97 -0.13 -16.34 11.24
CA GLU A 97 -1.41 -16.31 10.53
C GLU A 97 -1.34 -15.61 9.17
N ASN A 98 -0.34 -14.74 8.97
CA ASN A 98 -0.21 -13.91 7.77
C ASN A 98 1.08 -14.20 6.96
N LYS A 99 1.75 -15.33 7.15
CA LYS A 99 3.02 -15.68 6.46
C LYS A 99 2.96 -15.52 4.95
N SER A 100 1.82 -15.84 4.34
CA SER A 100 1.62 -15.71 2.89
C SER A 100 1.77 -14.27 2.37
N LYS A 101 1.53 -13.25 3.20
CA LYS A 101 1.71 -11.84 2.85
C LYS A 101 3.18 -11.41 2.80
N TYR A 102 4.07 -12.21 3.40
CA TYR A 102 5.48 -11.90 3.57
C TYR A 102 6.39 -12.76 2.70
N VAL A 103 5.81 -13.57 1.82
CA VAL A 103 6.58 -14.38 0.88
C VAL A 103 7.37 -13.45 -0.04
N VAL A 104 8.67 -13.66 -0.08
CA VAL A 104 9.53 -13.14 -1.15
C VAL A 104 9.44 -14.14 -2.31
N GLU A 105 9.02 -13.68 -3.47
CA GLU A 105 8.82 -14.54 -4.64
C GLU A 105 10.14 -14.97 -5.27
N ASP A 106 10.08 -16.04 -6.07
CA ASP A 106 11.17 -16.41 -6.95
C ASP A 106 11.46 -15.28 -7.95
N LEU A 107 12.76 -15.03 -8.18
CA LEU A 107 13.21 -14.07 -9.17
C LEU A 107 14.12 -14.75 -10.19
N PHE A 108 13.92 -14.42 -11.46
CA PHE A 108 14.66 -14.97 -12.59
C PHE A 108 15.36 -13.87 -13.36
N SER A 109 16.62 -14.11 -13.69
CA SER A 109 17.35 -13.30 -14.68
C SER A 109 17.71 -14.21 -15.84
N PHE A 110 17.27 -13.84 -17.04
CA PHE A 110 17.47 -14.68 -18.23
C PHE A 110 17.59 -13.84 -19.50
N SER A 111 18.27 -14.40 -20.49
CA SER A 111 18.19 -13.95 -21.87
C SER A 111 17.31 -14.90 -22.66
N HIS A 112 16.63 -14.41 -23.68
CA HIS A 112 15.85 -15.27 -24.54
C HIS A 112 15.82 -14.80 -26.00
N TYR A 113 15.56 -15.74 -26.91
CA TYR A 113 15.19 -15.50 -28.30
C TYR A 113 13.74 -15.89 -28.46
N PHE A 114 12.95 -15.01 -29.08
CA PHE A 114 11.52 -15.18 -29.28
C PHE A 114 11.20 -15.57 -30.74
N PHE A 115 10.23 -16.46 -30.91
CA PHE A 115 9.68 -16.91 -32.19
C PHE A 115 8.16 -16.82 -32.09
N SER A 116 7.59 -15.84 -32.78
CA SER A 116 6.14 -15.63 -32.83
C SER A 116 5.45 -16.83 -33.45
N ASP A 117 4.17 -17.02 -33.08
CA ASP A 117 3.37 -18.13 -33.56
C ASP A 117 2.92 -17.91 -35.05
N GLN A 118 3.92 -17.92 -35.92
CA GLN A 118 3.80 -17.86 -37.37
C GLN A 118 4.31 -19.15 -37.97
N ASP A 119 4.15 -19.30 -39.32
CA ASP A 119 4.56 -20.50 -40.05
C ASP A 119 5.99 -20.96 -39.65
N ASN A 120 6.10 -22.23 -39.27
CA ASN A 120 7.33 -22.94 -38.94
C ASN A 120 8.06 -22.40 -37.65
N SER A 121 7.37 -21.73 -36.72
CA SER A 121 7.99 -21.23 -35.47
C SER A 121 8.75 -22.31 -34.70
N GLU A 122 8.19 -23.51 -34.61
CA GLU A 122 8.86 -24.64 -33.93
C GLU A 122 10.14 -25.07 -34.63
N THR A 123 10.12 -25.17 -35.97
CA THR A 123 11.32 -25.53 -36.76
C THR A 123 12.40 -24.44 -36.61
N ARG A 124 12.03 -23.17 -36.77
CA ARG A 124 12.91 -22.01 -36.58
C ARG A 124 13.56 -22.02 -35.19
N ALA A 125 12.77 -22.25 -34.14
CA ALA A 125 13.27 -22.29 -32.77
C ALA A 125 14.24 -23.46 -32.55
N ARG A 126 13.94 -24.68 -33.04
CA ARG A 126 14.82 -25.85 -32.92
C ARG A 126 16.16 -25.67 -33.66
N GLU A 127 16.09 -25.17 -34.89
CA GLU A 127 17.33 -24.88 -35.66
C GLU A 127 18.16 -23.79 -35.00
N SER A 128 17.51 -22.78 -34.43
CA SER A 128 18.17 -21.69 -33.71
C SER A 128 18.84 -22.17 -32.44
N LEU A 129 18.25 -23.10 -31.70
CA LEU A 129 18.93 -23.69 -30.52
C LEU A 129 20.23 -24.41 -30.93
N ILE A 130 20.25 -25.15 -32.05
CA ILE A 130 21.46 -25.79 -32.57
C ILE A 130 22.53 -24.74 -32.93
N LYS A 131 22.11 -23.64 -33.59
CA LYS A 131 23.03 -22.54 -33.94
C LYS A 131 23.64 -21.89 -32.69
N ILE A 132 22.83 -21.65 -31.67
CA ILE A 132 23.30 -21.07 -30.39
C ILE A 132 24.37 -21.95 -29.75
N ILE A 133 24.13 -23.27 -29.68
CA ILE A 133 25.07 -24.22 -29.11
C ILE A 133 26.39 -24.24 -29.89
N ASN A 134 26.33 -24.02 -31.20
CA ASN A 134 27.53 -23.96 -32.06
C ASN A 134 28.20 -22.58 -32.05
N GLY A 135 27.64 -21.56 -31.39
CA GLY A 135 28.18 -20.21 -31.37
C GLY A 135 27.81 -19.35 -32.58
N ASP A 136 26.86 -19.79 -33.39
CA ASP A 136 26.40 -19.11 -34.60
C ASP A 136 25.35 -18.02 -34.26
N ALA A 137 25.23 -17.01 -35.14
CA ALA A 137 24.23 -15.98 -35.01
C ALA A 137 22.81 -16.53 -35.24
N VAL A 138 21.88 -16.05 -34.45
CA VAL A 138 20.45 -16.40 -34.50
C VAL A 138 19.60 -15.22 -34.95
N ASP A 139 18.70 -15.49 -35.90
CA ASP A 139 17.65 -14.56 -36.29
C ASP A 139 16.36 -14.91 -35.54
N SER A 140 15.95 -14.02 -34.62
CA SER A 140 14.76 -14.16 -33.79
C SER A 140 13.81 -12.99 -34.02
N ASP A 141 12.54 -13.21 -33.69
CA ASP A 141 11.56 -12.15 -33.78
C ASP A 141 11.74 -11.14 -32.62
N PRO A 142 11.36 -9.86 -32.82
CA PRO A 142 11.43 -8.87 -31.76
C PRO A 142 10.42 -9.18 -30.63
N PHE A 143 10.85 -9.04 -29.39
CA PHE A 143 9.97 -9.18 -28.24
C PHE A 143 9.80 -7.86 -27.50
N ILE A 144 8.56 -7.56 -27.07
CA ILE A 144 8.18 -6.23 -26.52
C ILE A 144 8.96 -5.86 -25.26
N LEU A 145 9.37 -6.83 -24.45
CA LEU A 145 10.16 -6.60 -23.22
C LEU A 145 11.66 -6.69 -23.44
N GLY A 146 12.10 -6.85 -24.70
CA GLY A 146 13.51 -7.08 -25.03
C GLY A 146 13.94 -8.52 -24.78
N ASN A 147 15.21 -8.79 -25.04
CA ASN A 147 15.76 -10.15 -25.00
C ASN A 147 16.47 -10.49 -23.68
N ASP A 148 16.72 -9.48 -22.84
CA ASP A 148 17.42 -9.60 -21.56
C ASP A 148 16.55 -9.09 -20.42
N LEU A 149 16.15 -10.00 -19.53
CA LEU A 149 15.32 -9.71 -18.39
C LEU A 149 16.07 -9.99 -17.09
N ASN A 150 15.99 -9.06 -16.14
CA ASN A 150 16.71 -9.14 -14.87
C ASN A 150 15.77 -9.10 -13.69
N LEU A 151 15.92 -10.05 -12.76
CA LEU A 151 15.18 -10.16 -11.50
C LEU A 151 13.66 -10.04 -11.69
N VAL A 152 13.14 -10.74 -12.70
CA VAL A 152 11.70 -10.79 -12.99
C VAL A 152 11.01 -11.70 -11.99
N SER A 153 9.93 -11.21 -11.38
CA SER A 153 9.16 -11.96 -10.39
C SER A 153 8.29 -13.06 -11.03
N LYS A 154 7.90 -14.04 -10.22
CA LYS A 154 6.91 -15.05 -10.62
C LYS A 154 5.67 -14.41 -11.22
N ASN A 155 5.10 -13.41 -10.54
CA ASN A 155 3.87 -12.76 -11.00
C ASN A 155 4.05 -12.07 -12.36
N ASP A 156 5.19 -11.40 -12.58
CA ASP A 156 5.48 -10.76 -13.86
C ASP A 156 5.72 -11.79 -14.97
N LEU A 157 6.37 -12.91 -14.66
CA LEU A 157 6.54 -14.02 -15.62
C LEU A 157 5.19 -14.61 -16.04
N GLN A 158 4.33 -14.91 -15.07
CA GLN A 158 3.00 -15.45 -15.36
C GLN A 158 2.13 -14.48 -16.17
N LYS A 159 2.21 -13.18 -15.85
CA LYS A 159 1.46 -12.13 -16.54
C LYS A 159 1.92 -11.90 -17.99
N ASN A 160 3.24 -11.96 -18.23
CA ASN A 160 3.82 -11.57 -19.51
C ASN A 160 4.10 -12.74 -20.45
N PHE A 161 4.27 -13.95 -19.92
CA PHE A 161 4.63 -15.14 -20.67
C PHE A 161 3.66 -16.33 -20.49
N GLY A 162 2.82 -16.27 -19.45
CA GLY A 162 1.91 -17.37 -19.10
C GLY A 162 2.49 -18.32 -18.03
N ASN A 163 1.60 -19.11 -17.41
CA ASN A 163 1.98 -19.99 -16.30
C ASN A 163 2.90 -21.13 -16.73
N SER A 164 2.67 -21.73 -17.91
CA SER A 164 3.46 -22.83 -18.45
C SER A 164 4.94 -22.43 -18.68
N PHE A 165 5.16 -21.20 -19.11
CA PHE A 165 6.51 -20.67 -19.27
C PHE A 165 7.24 -20.57 -17.92
N TYR A 166 6.58 -20.01 -16.89
CA TYR A 166 7.14 -19.95 -15.53
C TYR A 166 7.48 -21.34 -14.98
N GLU A 167 6.55 -22.30 -15.11
CA GLU A 167 6.77 -23.69 -14.66
C GLU A 167 7.98 -24.32 -15.36
N SER A 168 8.12 -24.08 -16.66
CA SER A 168 9.28 -24.54 -17.42
C SER A 168 10.58 -23.96 -16.91
N LEU A 169 10.64 -22.63 -16.62
CA LEU A 169 11.83 -21.98 -16.08
C LEU A 169 12.25 -22.56 -14.72
N THR A 170 11.30 -22.98 -13.88
CA THR A 170 11.62 -23.56 -12.57
C THR A 170 12.38 -24.87 -12.67
N GLN A 171 12.18 -25.64 -13.74
CA GLN A 171 12.79 -26.96 -13.97
C GLN A 171 14.17 -26.91 -14.67
N MET A 172 14.58 -25.74 -15.16
CA MET A 172 15.83 -25.58 -15.90
C MET A 172 16.98 -25.23 -14.97
N ASP A 173 18.21 -25.56 -15.40
CA ASP A 173 19.42 -25.20 -14.69
C ASP A 173 19.94 -23.81 -15.12
N GLU A 174 20.79 -23.21 -14.31
CA GLU A 174 21.46 -21.95 -14.65
C GLU A 174 22.60 -22.20 -15.64
N ASN A 175 22.92 -21.20 -16.46
CA ASN A 175 24.02 -21.16 -17.40
C ASN A 175 23.95 -22.17 -18.58
N GLU A 176 22.73 -22.57 -18.91
CA GLU A 176 22.46 -23.41 -20.08
C GLU A 176 21.35 -22.85 -20.96
N TRP A 177 21.37 -23.14 -22.24
CA TRP A 177 20.31 -22.80 -23.18
C TRP A 177 19.27 -23.92 -23.25
N PHE A 178 18.04 -23.56 -23.11
CA PHE A 178 16.89 -24.46 -23.15
C PHE A 178 15.88 -24.01 -24.18
N GLY A 179 15.14 -24.93 -24.73
CA GLY A 179 14.03 -24.63 -25.60
C GLY A 179 13.81 -25.67 -26.71
N PRO A 180 12.80 -25.42 -27.56
CA PRO A 180 11.82 -24.32 -27.45
C PRO A 180 10.84 -24.51 -26.30
N ILE A 181 10.51 -23.39 -25.62
CA ILE A 181 9.55 -23.31 -24.51
C ILE A 181 8.38 -22.48 -24.98
N ALA A 182 7.16 -22.95 -24.74
CA ALA A 182 5.95 -22.24 -25.10
C ALA A 182 5.61 -21.16 -24.06
N SER A 183 5.20 -20.00 -24.55
CA SER A 183 4.51 -18.95 -23.81
C SER A 183 3.15 -18.67 -24.43
N ASP A 184 2.38 -17.77 -23.84
CA ASP A 184 1.10 -17.31 -24.41
C ASP A 184 1.29 -16.51 -25.72
N LEU A 185 2.52 -16.13 -26.06
CA LEU A 185 2.86 -15.29 -27.22
C LEU A 185 3.60 -16.04 -28.34
N GLY A 186 4.10 -17.24 -28.09
CA GLY A 186 4.88 -18.04 -29.02
C GLY A 186 5.93 -18.89 -28.33
N LEU A 187 7.04 -19.18 -29.04
CA LEU A 187 8.11 -20.04 -28.56
C LEU A 187 9.35 -19.24 -28.17
N HIS A 188 10.06 -19.72 -27.16
CA HIS A 188 11.28 -19.08 -26.68
C HIS A 188 12.42 -20.11 -26.54
N ILE A 189 13.64 -19.66 -26.83
CA ILE A 189 14.87 -20.31 -26.41
C ILE A 189 15.43 -19.45 -25.28
N VAL A 190 15.69 -20.03 -24.13
CA VAL A 190 16.00 -19.29 -22.91
C VAL A 190 17.36 -19.72 -22.33
N PHE A 191 18.12 -18.73 -21.88
CA PHE A 191 19.35 -18.92 -21.10
C PHE A 191 19.14 -18.32 -19.70
N ILE A 192 19.10 -19.15 -18.68
CA ILE A 192 18.93 -18.68 -17.31
C ILE A 192 20.28 -18.22 -16.76
N LYS A 193 20.40 -16.93 -16.50
CA LYS A 193 21.60 -16.33 -15.90
C LYS A 193 21.66 -16.52 -14.39
N LYS A 194 20.47 -16.41 -13.74
CA LYS A 194 20.37 -16.50 -12.29
C LYS A 194 18.94 -16.83 -11.86
N LYS A 195 18.82 -17.70 -10.88
CA LYS A 195 17.59 -17.93 -10.09
C LYS A 195 17.81 -17.48 -8.66
N VAL A 196 16.86 -16.74 -8.12
CA VAL A 196 16.81 -16.43 -6.69
C VAL A 196 15.54 -17.07 -6.16
N ASN A 197 15.71 -18.10 -5.35
CA ASN A 197 14.57 -18.82 -4.77
C ASN A 197 13.83 -17.91 -3.79
N GLY A 198 12.52 -17.91 -3.90
CA GLY A 198 11.67 -17.24 -2.95
C GLY A 198 11.76 -17.90 -1.57
N TYR A 199 11.45 -17.11 -0.57
CA TYR A 199 11.46 -17.59 0.82
C TYR A 199 10.48 -16.78 1.67
N VAL A 200 10.17 -17.30 2.85
CA VAL A 200 9.41 -16.55 3.87
C VAL A 200 10.42 -16.00 4.87
N PRO A 201 10.64 -14.67 4.91
CA PRO A 201 11.56 -14.07 5.86
C PRO A 201 11.09 -14.34 7.29
N GLY A 202 11.99 -14.72 8.18
CA GLY A 202 11.66 -14.86 9.60
C GLY A 202 11.19 -13.55 10.24
N LEU A 203 10.36 -13.64 11.28
CA LEU A 203 9.81 -12.47 11.98
C LEU A 203 10.88 -11.42 12.33
N ASN A 204 12.04 -11.86 12.82
CA ASN A 204 13.14 -10.95 13.20
C ASN A 204 13.68 -10.12 12.03
N GLN A 205 13.64 -10.65 10.80
CA GLN A 205 14.13 -9.97 9.61
C GLN A 205 13.17 -8.88 9.13
N ILE A 206 11.87 -9.06 9.39
CA ILE A 206 10.80 -8.15 8.94
C ILE A 206 9.98 -7.58 10.10
N TYR A 207 10.56 -7.55 11.30
CA TYR A 207 9.87 -7.16 12.53
C TYR A 207 9.13 -5.83 12.39
N GLN A 208 9.77 -4.79 11.87
CA GLN A 208 9.16 -3.46 11.71
C GLN A 208 7.95 -3.48 10.77
N LYS A 209 8.04 -4.27 9.68
CA LYS A 209 6.92 -4.43 8.75
C LYS A 209 5.74 -5.15 9.42
N VAL A 210 6.01 -6.26 10.09
CA VAL A 210 4.98 -7.03 10.82
C VAL A 210 4.34 -6.20 11.92
N TYR A 211 5.15 -5.43 12.66
CA TYR A 211 4.69 -4.50 13.69
C TYR A 211 3.72 -3.45 13.11
N GLY A 212 4.11 -2.80 12.03
CA GLY A 212 3.26 -1.81 11.35
C GLY A 212 1.95 -2.41 10.83
N ASP A 213 2.02 -3.56 10.17
CA ASP A 213 0.85 -4.28 9.64
C ASP A 213 -0.10 -4.72 10.76
N TYR A 214 0.45 -5.18 11.90
CA TYR A 214 -0.31 -5.53 13.09
C TYR A 214 -1.07 -4.33 13.66
N LEU A 215 -0.40 -3.18 13.80
CA LEU A 215 -1.05 -1.95 14.30
C LEU A 215 -2.19 -1.49 13.39
N ILE A 216 -2.01 -1.59 12.06
CA ILE A 216 -3.05 -1.26 11.09
C ILE A 216 -4.25 -2.20 11.24
N MET A 217 -4.00 -3.51 11.35
CA MET A 217 -5.05 -4.51 11.56
C MET A 217 -5.80 -4.25 12.86
N ARG A 218 -5.10 -4.09 13.99
CA ARG A 218 -5.70 -3.86 15.31
C ARG A 218 -6.52 -2.57 15.35
N ARG A 219 -6.03 -1.50 14.75
CA ARG A 219 -6.78 -0.24 14.62
C ARG A 219 -8.10 -0.44 13.89
N ARG A 220 -8.07 -1.18 12.78
CA ARG A 220 -9.28 -1.50 12.01
C ARG A 220 -10.26 -2.36 12.82
N GLU A 221 -9.78 -3.35 13.53
CA GLU A 221 -10.62 -4.21 14.39
C GLU A 221 -11.28 -3.42 15.52
N ASN A 222 -10.54 -2.52 16.17
CA ASN A 222 -11.09 -1.67 17.23
C ASN A 222 -12.21 -0.77 16.72
N VAL A 223 -12.05 -0.18 15.53
CA VAL A 223 -13.11 0.64 14.92
C VAL A 223 -14.32 -0.22 14.57
N ILE A 224 -14.12 -1.41 14.02
CA ILE A 224 -15.23 -2.34 13.70
C ILE A 224 -15.98 -2.73 14.97
N ASN A 225 -15.26 -3.17 16.01
CA ASN A 225 -15.85 -3.58 17.27
C ASN A 225 -16.64 -2.42 17.93
N PHE A 226 -16.07 -1.23 17.92
CA PHE A 226 -16.76 -0.03 18.40
C PHE A 226 -18.03 0.26 17.61
N LEU A 227 -17.96 0.20 16.27
CA LEU A 227 -19.15 0.42 15.44
C LEU A 227 -20.22 -0.65 15.68
N ASP A 228 -19.84 -1.91 15.84
CA ASP A 228 -20.79 -2.99 16.11
C ASP A 228 -21.45 -2.85 17.49
N GLU A 229 -20.72 -2.32 18.49
CA GLU A 229 -21.27 -1.99 19.80
C GLU A 229 -22.31 -0.88 19.70
N ILE A 230 -21.97 0.26 19.08
CA ILE A 230 -22.84 1.42 19.04
C ILE A 230 -23.98 1.31 18.01
N LYS A 231 -23.85 0.47 16.98
CA LYS A 231 -24.94 0.25 15.99
C LYS A 231 -26.24 -0.19 16.60
N GLN A 232 -26.20 -0.86 17.75
CA GLN A 232 -27.39 -1.32 18.47
C GLN A 232 -28.25 -0.16 18.98
N ASP A 233 -27.67 1.02 19.13
CA ASP A 233 -28.36 2.23 19.59
C ASP A 233 -29.06 2.99 18.44
N TYR A 234 -28.90 2.51 17.17
CA TYR A 234 -29.41 3.17 15.98
C TYR A 234 -30.35 2.30 15.16
N GLU A 235 -31.49 2.83 14.79
CA GLU A 235 -32.38 2.25 13.79
C GLU A 235 -31.96 2.75 12.39
N VAL A 236 -31.57 1.83 11.49
CA VAL A 236 -31.16 2.19 10.13
C VAL A 236 -32.30 1.94 9.16
N ILE A 237 -32.90 3.01 8.65
CA ILE A 237 -33.96 2.94 7.64
C ILE A 237 -33.34 3.28 6.28
N ILE A 238 -33.37 2.32 5.34
CA ILE A 238 -32.92 2.51 3.96
C ILE A 238 -34.16 2.44 3.07
N ASN A 239 -34.30 3.39 2.13
CA ASN A 239 -35.39 3.35 1.19
C ASN A 239 -35.31 2.07 0.33
N PRO A 240 -36.30 1.17 0.39
CA PRO A 240 -36.26 -0.11 -0.33
C PRO A 240 -36.38 0.06 -1.86
N ASP A 241 -36.82 1.23 -2.36
CA ASP A 241 -37.01 1.49 -3.80
C ASP A 241 -35.73 1.95 -4.52
N LEU A 242 -34.58 2.00 -3.82
CA LEU A 242 -33.28 2.27 -4.46
C LEU A 242 -32.84 1.04 -5.28
N THR A 243 -33.11 1.07 -6.58
CA THR A 243 -32.52 0.12 -7.53
C THR A 243 -31.12 0.63 -7.94
N PHE A 244 -30.11 -0.17 -7.69
CA PHE A 244 -28.76 0.09 -8.22
C PHE A 244 -28.69 -0.50 -9.63
N ASN A 245 -28.62 0.38 -10.65
CA ASN A 245 -28.32 0.00 -12.04
C ASN A 245 -26.80 -0.18 -12.21
#